data_596c76978a07ffeebed79ce241cbf40a
#
_entry.id   596c76978a07ffeebed79ce241cbf40a
#
_cell.length_a   1.000
_cell.length_b   1.000
_cell.length_c   1.000
_cell.angle_alpha   90.00
_cell.angle_beta   90.00
_cell.angle_gamma   90.00
#
_symmetry.space_group_name_H-M   'P 1'
#
loop_
_entity.id
_entity.type
_entity.pdbx_description
1 polymer ?
#
loop_
_entity_poly.entity_id
_entity_poly.type
_entity_poly.pdbx_seq_one_letter_code
_entity_poly.pdbx_strand_id
1 'polypeptide(L)'
;TFYKNTLDKIGVEMQVFRVGTYKSAVEPYITTQMSEANRKQTASYLNSIWETIISDIAEERQIEKHILNDYADSLVSLQEPQWVQKTKLVDSLLYRPEVESFLTQLCGVENINDINWASPTDIVSTAKKIKSKDRIAIVYAVGSIDGISSNGIISDKLVRTLKEVQDYESVKGVVL
;
A
#
# COMPACT_ATOMS: atom_id res chain seq x y z
N THR A 1 -11.94 -0.22 -17.47
CA THR A 1 -12.42 0.12 -18.84
C THR A 1 -11.77 -0.84 -19.82
N PHE A 2 -12.55 -1.33 -20.82
CA PHE A 2 -12.09 -2.21 -21.89
C PHE A 2 -12.27 -1.49 -23.22
N TYR A 3 -11.23 -1.50 -24.03
CA TYR A 3 -11.15 -0.70 -25.26
C TYR A 3 -11.37 -1.53 -26.54
N LYS A 4 -11.43 -2.87 -26.42
CA LYS A 4 -11.53 -3.77 -27.59
C LYS A 4 -12.60 -3.35 -28.58
N ASN A 5 -13.83 -3.13 -28.11
CA ASN A 5 -14.93 -2.75 -29.00
C ASN A 5 -14.70 -1.40 -29.73
N THR A 6 -13.97 -0.47 -29.09
CA THR A 6 -13.62 0.82 -29.73
C THR A 6 -12.53 0.61 -30.76
N LEU A 7 -11.52 -0.20 -30.47
CA LEU A 7 -10.46 -0.53 -31.41
C LEU A 7 -11.00 -1.25 -32.64
N ASP A 8 -11.88 -2.22 -32.44
CA ASP A 8 -12.57 -2.94 -33.53
C ASP A 8 -13.32 -1.97 -34.46
N LYS A 9 -14.03 -0.96 -33.89
CA LYS A 9 -14.78 0.03 -34.69
C LYS A 9 -13.89 0.93 -35.53
N ILE A 10 -12.68 1.21 -35.11
CA ILE A 10 -11.72 2.04 -35.87
C ILE A 10 -10.76 1.20 -36.71
N GLY A 11 -10.96 -0.13 -36.77
CA GLY A 11 -10.13 -1.03 -37.56
C GLY A 11 -8.73 -1.29 -37.03
N VAL A 12 -8.51 -1.11 -35.72
CA VAL A 12 -7.22 -1.35 -35.06
C VAL A 12 -7.21 -2.70 -34.37
N GLU A 13 -6.29 -3.57 -34.76
CA GLU A 13 -6.04 -4.86 -34.13
C GLU A 13 -4.79 -4.79 -33.26
N MET A 14 -4.90 -5.21 -31.99
CA MET A 14 -3.80 -5.26 -31.05
C MET A 14 -3.09 -6.61 -31.09
N GLN A 15 -1.82 -6.60 -31.48
CA GLN A 15 -0.96 -7.80 -31.38
C GLN A 15 -0.31 -7.87 -30.00
N VAL A 16 -0.56 -8.94 -29.27
CA VAL A 16 -0.11 -9.10 -27.90
C VAL A 16 0.80 -10.32 -27.78
N PHE A 17 1.99 -10.09 -27.24
CA PHE A 17 2.94 -11.13 -26.87
C PHE A 17 3.00 -11.25 -25.35
N ARG A 18 2.40 -12.31 -24.81
CA ARG A 18 2.41 -12.57 -23.37
C ARG A 18 2.65 -14.05 -23.09
N VAL A 19 3.29 -14.33 -21.95
CA VAL A 19 3.49 -15.68 -21.45
C VAL A 19 2.90 -15.75 -20.03
N GLY A 20 2.05 -16.76 -19.80
CA GLY A 20 1.40 -17.01 -18.52
C GLY A 20 -0.03 -16.49 -18.43
N THR A 21 -0.85 -17.21 -17.66
CA THR A 21 -2.29 -17.00 -17.53
C THR A 21 -2.64 -15.71 -16.80
N TYR A 22 -1.80 -15.29 -15.85
CA TYR A 22 -2.06 -14.15 -14.97
C TYR A 22 -1.49 -12.81 -15.47
N LYS A 23 -1.05 -12.75 -16.74
CA LYS A 23 -0.57 -11.50 -17.38
C LYS A 23 -1.76 -10.70 -17.94
N SER A 24 -2.43 -9.96 -17.08
CA SER A 24 -3.69 -9.30 -17.36
C SER A 24 -3.57 -7.85 -17.87
N ALA A 25 -2.39 -7.24 -17.84
CA ALA A 25 -2.19 -5.84 -18.22
C ALA A 25 -2.71 -5.47 -19.62
N VAL A 26 -2.73 -6.44 -20.54
CA VAL A 26 -3.18 -6.25 -21.93
C VAL A 26 -4.66 -6.57 -22.16
N GLU A 27 -5.35 -7.14 -21.18
CA GLU A 27 -6.77 -7.52 -21.32
C GLU A 27 -7.68 -6.39 -21.75
N PRO A 28 -7.51 -5.12 -21.30
CA PRO A 28 -8.33 -4.00 -21.76
C PRO A 28 -8.37 -3.81 -23.27
N TYR A 29 -7.34 -4.25 -23.98
CA TYR A 29 -7.21 -4.07 -25.43
C TYR A 29 -7.68 -5.27 -26.25
N ILE A 30 -7.72 -6.47 -25.65
CA ILE A 30 -7.99 -7.73 -26.38
C ILE A 30 -9.25 -8.46 -25.93
N THR A 31 -9.84 -8.06 -24.79
CA THR A 31 -11.09 -8.63 -24.27
C THR A 31 -12.11 -7.53 -23.99
N THR A 32 -13.37 -7.91 -23.80
CA THR A 32 -14.46 -7.00 -23.44
C THR A 32 -14.79 -7.01 -21.96
N GLN A 33 -14.21 -7.95 -21.22
CA GLN A 33 -14.40 -8.12 -19.79
C GLN A 33 -13.16 -8.74 -19.15
N MET A 34 -13.05 -8.62 -17.84
CA MET A 34 -11.99 -9.22 -17.05
C MET A 34 -12.03 -10.73 -17.15
N SER A 35 -10.89 -11.37 -17.42
CA SER A 35 -10.78 -12.85 -17.39
C SER A 35 -10.97 -13.39 -15.97
N GLU A 36 -11.36 -14.66 -15.88
CA GLU A 36 -11.51 -15.32 -14.59
C GLU A 36 -10.19 -15.43 -13.83
N ALA A 37 -9.09 -15.67 -14.53
CA ALA A 37 -7.75 -15.68 -13.95
C ALA A 37 -7.38 -14.34 -13.34
N ASN A 38 -7.63 -13.25 -14.06
CA ASN A 38 -7.40 -11.89 -13.55
C ASN A 38 -8.30 -11.58 -12.35
N ARG A 39 -9.58 -11.95 -12.41
CA ARG A 39 -10.52 -11.78 -11.28
C ARG A 39 -10.02 -12.52 -10.03
N LYS A 40 -9.61 -13.78 -10.20
CA LYS A 40 -9.09 -14.61 -9.10
C LYS A 40 -7.84 -13.99 -8.47
N GLN A 41 -6.89 -13.53 -9.29
CA GLN A 41 -5.66 -12.87 -8.82
C GLN A 41 -5.99 -11.59 -8.08
N THR A 42 -6.83 -10.74 -8.66
CA THR A 42 -7.23 -9.46 -8.07
C THR A 42 -7.96 -9.65 -6.76
N ALA A 43 -8.93 -10.55 -6.71
CA ALA A 43 -9.66 -10.87 -5.49
C ALA A 43 -8.74 -11.42 -4.39
N SER A 44 -7.77 -12.26 -4.76
CA SER A 44 -6.82 -12.85 -3.80
C SER A 44 -6.02 -11.78 -3.06
N TYR A 45 -5.39 -10.86 -3.78
CA TYR A 45 -4.57 -9.84 -3.10
C TYR A 45 -5.43 -8.77 -2.40
N LEU A 46 -6.57 -8.36 -3.00
CA LEU A 46 -7.46 -7.38 -2.36
C LEU A 46 -8.06 -7.93 -1.07
N ASN A 47 -8.53 -9.18 -1.07
CA ASN A 47 -9.06 -9.79 0.14
C ASN A 47 -7.98 -9.95 1.21
N SER A 48 -6.75 -10.28 0.83
CA SER A 48 -5.64 -10.37 1.78
C SER A 48 -5.34 -9.01 2.45
N ILE A 49 -5.30 -7.94 1.67
CA ILE A 49 -5.10 -6.58 2.20
C ILE A 49 -6.27 -6.18 3.09
N TRP A 50 -7.50 -6.39 2.61
CA TRP A 50 -8.70 -6.05 3.35
C TRP A 50 -8.79 -6.80 4.69
N GLU A 51 -8.55 -8.12 4.68
CA GLU A 51 -8.57 -8.93 5.89
C GLU A 51 -7.55 -8.47 6.93
N THR A 52 -6.36 -8.03 6.50
CA THR A 52 -5.37 -7.46 7.40
C THR A 52 -5.89 -6.16 8.03
N ILE A 53 -6.40 -5.25 7.22
CA ILE A 53 -6.91 -3.94 7.69
C ILE A 53 -8.07 -4.13 8.68
N ILE A 54 -9.07 -4.95 8.34
CA ILE A 54 -10.22 -5.13 9.24
C ILE A 54 -9.86 -5.91 10.50
N SER A 55 -8.82 -6.77 10.45
CA SER A 55 -8.34 -7.46 11.65
C SER A 55 -7.76 -6.47 12.66
N ASP A 56 -6.89 -5.58 12.20
CA ASP A 56 -6.25 -4.58 13.04
C ASP A 56 -7.30 -3.60 13.63
N ILE A 57 -8.27 -3.16 12.81
CA ILE A 57 -9.36 -2.28 13.28
C ILE A 57 -10.25 -3.02 14.28
N ALA A 58 -10.60 -4.29 14.01
CA ALA A 58 -11.46 -5.10 14.87
C ALA A 58 -10.83 -5.27 16.26
N GLU A 59 -9.52 -5.56 16.31
CA GLU A 59 -8.77 -5.70 17.56
C GLU A 59 -8.69 -4.38 18.32
N GLU A 60 -8.29 -3.31 17.67
CA GLU A 60 -8.09 -2.00 18.28
C GLU A 60 -9.40 -1.36 18.76
N ARG A 61 -10.47 -1.47 17.96
CA ARG A 61 -11.76 -0.85 18.24
C ARG A 61 -12.76 -1.75 18.96
N GLN A 62 -12.42 -3.01 19.18
CA GLN A 62 -13.31 -4.03 19.77
C GLN A 62 -14.64 -4.12 19.00
N ILE A 63 -14.55 -4.14 17.66
CA ILE A 63 -15.68 -4.25 16.73
C ILE A 63 -15.54 -5.57 15.98
N GLU A 64 -16.59 -6.34 15.87
CA GLU A 64 -16.56 -7.59 15.12
C GLU A 64 -16.35 -7.33 13.60
N LYS A 65 -15.55 -8.18 12.95
CA LYS A 65 -15.18 -8.02 11.52
C LYS A 65 -16.40 -7.95 10.60
N HIS A 66 -17.45 -8.70 10.87
CA HIS A 66 -18.64 -8.67 10.01
C HIS A 66 -19.32 -7.29 10.08
N ILE A 67 -19.34 -6.62 11.24
CA ILE A 67 -19.86 -5.26 11.39
C ILE A 67 -19.01 -4.25 10.61
N LEU A 68 -17.69 -4.43 10.60
CA LEU A 68 -16.80 -3.59 9.80
C LEU A 68 -17.03 -3.76 8.30
N ASN A 69 -17.36 -4.98 7.84
CA ASN A 69 -17.78 -5.21 6.45
C ASN A 69 -19.11 -4.49 6.15
N ASP A 70 -20.10 -4.56 7.04
CA ASP A 70 -21.37 -3.85 6.89
C ASP A 70 -21.15 -2.32 6.83
N TYR A 71 -20.20 -1.79 7.61
CA TYR A 71 -19.83 -0.37 7.56
C TYR A 71 -19.17 -0.01 6.21
N ALA A 72 -18.33 -0.87 5.67
CA ALA A 72 -17.72 -0.67 4.36
C ALA A 72 -18.79 -0.69 3.26
N ASP A 73 -19.70 -1.64 3.28
CA ASP A 73 -20.79 -1.78 2.31
C ASP A 73 -21.79 -0.61 2.37
N SER A 74 -22.00 -0.04 3.58
CA SER A 74 -22.82 1.16 3.77
C SER A 74 -22.11 2.47 3.45
N LEU A 75 -20.83 2.42 2.98
CA LEU A 75 -20.02 3.60 2.69
C LEU A 75 -19.94 4.55 3.90
N VAL A 76 -19.58 4.03 5.07
CA VAL A 76 -19.53 4.76 6.33
C VAL A 76 -18.81 6.10 6.26
N SER A 77 -17.77 6.19 5.45
CA SER A 77 -16.98 7.42 5.25
C SER A 77 -17.74 8.56 4.57
N LEU A 78 -18.89 8.26 3.95
CA LEU A 78 -19.78 9.25 3.31
C LEU A 78 -21.02 9.55 4.16
N GLN A 79 -21.15 8.95 5.34
CA GLN A 79 -22.25 9.18 6.26
C GLN A 79 -22.04 10.42 7.11
N GLU A 80 -23.10 10.85 7.79
CA GLU A 80 -23.03 11.97 8.73
C GLU A 80 -22.02 11.71 9.86
N PRO A 81 -21.18 12.69 10.24
CA PRO A 81 -20.11 12.51 11.24
C PRO A 81 -20.61 11.92 12.56
N GLN A 82 -21.80 12.32 13.02
CA GLN A 82 -22.41 11.82 14.25
C GLN A 82 -22.73 10.31 14.16
N TRP A 83 -23.06 9.82 12.96
CA TRP A 83 -23.27 8.41 12.75
C TRP A 83 -21.95 7.66 12.80
N VAL A 84 -20.88 8.21 12.18
CA VAL A 84 -19.53 7.63 12.22
C VAL A 84 -19.00 7.54 13.65
N GLN A 85 -19.27 8.54 14.49
CA GLN A 85 -18.92 8.48 15.91
C GLN A 85 -19.67 7.36 16.65
N LYS A 86 -20.96 7.17 16.38
CA LYS A 86 -21.77 6.10 16.97
C LYS A 86 -21.27 4.71 16.60
N THR A 87 -20.61 4.55 15.46
CA THR A 87 -19.99 3.29 15.05
C THR A 87 -18.69 2.97 15.80
N LYS A 88 -18.19 3.88 16.63
CA LYS A 88 -16.91 3.81 17.36
C LYS A 88 -15.67 3.76 16.47
N LEU A 89 -15.80 4.09 15.19
CA LEU A 89 -14.66 4.22 14.30
C LEU A 89 -13.82 5.47 14.59
N VAL A 90 -14.45 6.48 15.21
CA VAL A 90 -13.79 7.69 15.72
C VAL A 90 -14.16 7.93 17.17
N ASP A 91 -13.28 8.49 17.95
CA ASP A 91 -13.46 8.72 19.38
C ASP A 91 -14.29 9.97 19.66
N SER A 92 -14.06 11.03 18.89
CA SER A 92 -14.69 12.34 19.08
C SER A 92 -14.86 13.08 17.77
N LEU A 93 -15.82 13.99 17.78
CA LEU A 93 -16.00 14.99 16.73
C LEU A 93 -15.61 16.35 17.33
N LEU A 94 -14.54 16.94 16.83
CA LEU A 94 -13.98 18.17 17.35
C LEU A 94 -13.75 19.16 16.21
N TYR A 95 -14.01 20.44 16.45
CA TYR A 95 -13.53 21.50 15.58
C TYR A 95 -12.04 21.74 15.80
N ARG A 96 -11.37 22.35 14.83
CA ARG A 96 -9.93 22.59 14.90
C ARG A 96 -9.45 23.27 16.19
N PRO A 97 -10.11 24.33 16.70
CA PRO A 97 -9.69 24.94 17.98
C PRO A 97 -9.79 23.97 19.18
N GLU A 98 -10.77 23.07 19.16
CA GLU A 98 -10.93 22.07 20.22
C GLU A 98 -9.83 21.00 20.14
N VAL A 99 -9.43 20.60 18.92
CA VAL A 99 -8.27 19.71 18.71
C VAL A 99 -6.99 20.37 19.24
N GLU A 100 -6.78 21.65 18.94
CA GLU A 100 -5.61 22.39 19.42
C GLU A 100 -5.61 22.46 20.95
N SER A 101 -6.75 22.76 21.59
CA SER A 101 -6.90 22.75 23.04
C SER A 101 -6.64 21.37 23.64
N PHE A 102 -7.18 20.31 23.03
CA PHE A 102 -6.95 18.94 23.47
C PHE A 102 -5.46 18.58 23.43
N LEU A 103 -4.77 18.93 22.33
CA LEU A 103 -3.35 18.61 22.16
C LEU A 103 -2.47 19.40 23.13
N THR A 104 -2.74 20.71 23.35
CA THR A 104 -1.99 21.51 24.33
C THR A 104 -2.16 20.96 25.75
N GLN A 105 -3.38 20.60 26.11
CA GLN A 105 -3.66 19.97 27.41
C GLN A 105 -2.94 18.63 27.55
N LEU A 106 -2.97 17.77 26.51
CA LEU A 106 -2.31 16.47 26.51
C LEU A 106 -0.78 16.61 26.66
N CYS A 107 -0.19 17.61 26.01
CA CYS A 107 1.25 17.87 26.07
C CYS A 107 1.68 18.72 27.27
N GLY A 108 0.74 19.26 28.05
CA GLY A 108 1.03 20.11 29.21
C GLY A 108 1.68 21.47 28.85
N VAL A 109 1.31 22.02 27.67
CA VAL A 109 1.79 23.31 27.19
C VAL A 109 0.63 24.31 27.04
N GLU A 110 0.95 25.61 27.04
CA GLU A 110 -0.08 26.65 26.92
C GLU A 110 -0.43 26.96 25.46
N ASN A 111 0.51 26.80 24.54
CA ASN A 111 0.34 27.12 23.14
C ASN A 111 0.64 25.95 22.23
N ILE A 112 -0.13 25.80 21.15
CA ILE A 112 0.06 24.73 20.14
C ILE A 112 1.45 24.77 19.49
N ASN A 113 2.06 25.98 19.40
CA ASN A 113 3.40 26.15 18.86
C ASN A 113 4.51 25.63 19.78
N ASP A 114 4.21 25.44 21.07
CA ASP A 114 5.14 24.92 22.05
C ASP A 114 5.20 23.36 22.06
N ILE A 115 4.34 22.72 21.29
CA ILE A 115 4.36 21.27 21.13
C ILE A 115 5.60 20.86 20.33
N ASN A 116 6.41 20.01 20.92
CA ASN A 116 7.57 19.43 20.26
C ASN A 116 7.14 18.25 19.36
N TRP A 117 6.88 18.54 18.10
CA TRP A 117 6.45 17.56 17.13
C TRP A 117 7.60 16.67 16.69
N ALA A 118 7.36 15.37 16.62
CA ALA A 118 8.27 14.41 16.03
C ALA A 118 7.62 13.74 14.81
N SER A 119 8.34 13.69 13.71
CA SER A 119 7.92 12.93 12.55
C SER A 119 8.20 11.41 12.75
N PRO A 120 7.54 10.51 12.03
CA PRO A 120 7.89 9.08 12.03
C PRO A 120 9.37 8.84 11.73
N THR A 121 9.97 9.66 10.85
CA THR A 121 11.40 9.57 10.51
C THR A 121 12.29 9.92 11.70
N ASP A 122 11.91 10.90 12.51
CA ASP A 122 12.66 11.28 13.72
C ASP A 122 12.65 10.12 14.72
N ILE A 123 11.49 9.48 14.92
CA ILE A 123 11.35 8.32 15.81
C ILE A 123 12.22 7.16 15.34
N VAL A 124 12.18 6.83 14.04
CA VAL A 124 13.00 5.76 13.46
C VAL A 124 14.48 6.08 13.59
N SER A 125 14.88 7.36 13.46
CA SER A 125 16.29 7.77 13.58
C SER A 125 16.84 7.60 15.00
N THR A 126 15.98 7.66 16.03
CA THR A 126 16.35 7.43 17.44
C THR A 126 16.44 5.96 17.84
N ALA A 127 15.95 5.05 16.99
CA ALA A 127 16.03 3.62 17.25
C ALA A 127 17.50 3.21 17.40
N LYS A 128 17.81 2.46 18.46
CA LYS A 128 19.16 1.96 18.70
C LYS A 128 19.60 1.13 17.51
N LYS A 129 20.61 1.60 16.79
CA LYS A 129 21.26 0.78 15.74
C LYS A 129 21.89 -0.44 16.40
N ILE A 130 21.37 -1.62 16.08
CA ILE A 130 21.98 -2.88 16.49
C ILE A 130 23.34 -2.95 15.79
N LYS A 131 24.41 -2.92 16.56
CA LYS A 131 25.77 -3.10 16.02
C LYS A 131 25.99 -4.60 15.81
N SER A 132 25.65 -5.09 14.65
CA SER A 132 26.01 -6.44 14.20
C SER A 132 27.09 -6.36 13.14
N LYS A 133 28.00 -7.35 13.14
CA LYS A 133 28.93 -7.56 12.02
C LYS A 133 28.21 -8.17 10.83
N ASP A 134 27.17 -8.97 11.10
CA ASP A 134 26.35 -9.60 10.07
C ASP A 134 25.24 -8.64 9.61
N ARG A 135 24.98 -8.62 8.33
CA ARG A 135 24.02 -7.74 7.65
C ARG A 135 23.06 -8.53 6.78
N ILE A 136 21.87 -8.01 6.60
CA ILE A 136 20.91 -8.42 5.57
C ILE A 136 20.89 -7.31 4.54
N ALA A 137 21.12 -7.63 3.28
CA ALA A 137 20.99 -6.68 2.19
C ALA A 137 19.55 -6.67 1.69
N ILE A 138 18.97 -5.49 1.51
CA ILE A 138 17.69 -5.31 0.85
C ILE A 138 17.97 -4.68 -0.50
N VAL A 139 17.59 -5.39 -1.57
CA VAL A 139 17.75 -4.94 -2.96
C VAL A 139 16.39 -4.54 -3.50
N TYR A 140 16.21 -3.26 -3.78
CA TYR A 140 14.97 -2.74 -4.31
C TYR A 140 14.93 -2.87 -5.84
N ALA A 141 13.97 -3.63 -6.35
CA ALA A 141 13.67 -3.74 -7.76
C ALA A 141 12.32 -3.03 -8.03
N VAL A 142 12.39 -1.73 -8.31
CA VAL A 142 11.20 -0.88 -8.46
C VAL A 142 11.14 -0.32 -9.88
N GLY A 143 9.96 -0.36 -10.50
CA GLY A 143 9.70 0.21 -11.82
C GLY A 143 9.28 -0.82 -12.85
N SER A 144 9.16 -0.38 -14.09
CA SER A 144 8.80 -1.24 -15.23
C SER A 144 9.93 -2.22 -15.56
N ILE A 145 9.58 -3.44 -15.93
CA ILE A 145 10.52 -4.45 -16.44
C ILE A 145 10.52 -4.33 -17.98
N ASP A 146 11.17 -3.32 -18.51
CA ASP A 146 11.20 -3.06 -19.96
C ASP A 146 12.62 -3.07 -20.55
N GLY A 147 13.64 -3.10 -19.69
CA GLY A 147 15.05 -3.13 -20.11
C GLY A 147 15.58 -1.86 -20.79
N ILE A 148 14.75 -0.82 -20.93
CA ILE A 148 15.05 0.38 -21.71
C ILE A 148 15.00 1.62 -20.82
N SER A 149 14.05 1.70 -19.92
CA SER A 149 13.79 2.85 -19.08
C SER A 149 14.86 3.04 -18.02
N SER A 150 15.44 4.24 -17.93
CA SER A 150 16.45 4.57 -16.90
C SER A 150 15.94 4.40 -15.47
N ASN A 151 14.62 4.46 -15.26
CA ASN A 151 13.94 4.32 -13.99
C ASN A 151 13.27 2.94 -13.81
N GLY A 152 13.49 2.00 -14.74
CA GLY A 152 12.94 0.66 -14.70
C GLY A 152 13.88 -0.38 -14.09
N ILE A 153 13.36 -1.61 -14.00
CA ILE A 153 14.16 -2.77 -13.61
C ILE A 153 14.93 -3.25 -14.83
N ILE A 154 16.24 -3.00 -14.82
CA ILE A 154 17.16 -3.43 -15.88
C ILE A 154 17.91 -4.66 -15.37
N SER A 155 17.82 -5.78 -16.10
CA SER A 155 18.41 -7.06 -15.70
C SER A 155 19.90 -6.96 -15.40
N ASP A 156 20.67 -6.31 -16.28
CA ASP A 156 22.14 -6.18 -16.11
C ASP A 156 22.53 -5.38 -14.87
N LYS A 157 21.75 -4.33 -14.55
CA LYS A 157 21.97 -3.52 -13.36
C LYS A 157 21.64 -4.33 -12.10
N LEU A 158 20.52 -5.05 -12.11
CA LEU A 158 20.11 -5.89 -10.98
C LEU A 158 21.10 -7.02 -10.73
N VAL A 159 21.53 -7.72 -11.79
CA VAL A 159 22.54 -8.80 -11.70
C VAL A 159 23.86 -8.26 -11.14
N ARG A 160 24.28 -7.07 -11.58
CA ARG A 160 25.51 -6.43 -11.05
C ARG A 160 25.36 -6.12 -9.56
N THR A 161 24.26 -5.52 -9.14
CA THR A 161 23.99 -5.23 -7.73
C THR A 161 23.96 -6.52 -6.88
N LEU A 162 23.33 -7.59 -7.37
CA LEU A 162 23.32 -8.88 -6.65
C LEU A 162 24.72 -9.48 -6.52
N LYS A 163 25.56 -9.38 -7.56
CA LYS A 163 26.96 -9.81 -7.47
C LYS A 163 27.77 -8.99 -6.47
N GLU A 164 27.64 -7.67 -6.51
CA GLU A 164 28.29 -6.79 -5.53
C GLU A 164 27.89 -7.16 -4.09
N VAL A 165 26.60 -7.43 -3.84
CA VAL A 165 26.10 -7.84 -2.53
C VAL A 165 26.66 -9.20 -2.12
N GLN A 166 26.84 -10.12 -3.06
CA GLN A 166 27.41 -11.45 -2.82
C GLN A 166 28.89 -11.38 -2.35
N ASP A 167 29.62 -10.40 -2.83
CA ASP A 167 31.06 -10.22 -2.52
C ASP A 167 31.29 -9.65 -1.10
N TYR A 168 30.25 -9.16 -0.41
CA TYR A 168 30.36 -8.68 0.95
C TYR A 168 30.25 -9.82 1.98
N GLU A 169 31.35 -10.22 2.60
CA GLU A 169 31.39 -11.27 3.62
C GLU A 169 30.45 -11.02 4.81
N SER A 170 30.18 -9.74 5.11
CA SER A 170 29.26 -9.35 6.18
C SER A 170 27.80 -9.59 5.83
N VAL A 171 27.43 -9.78 4.58
CA VAL A 171 26.06 -10.03 4.15
C VAL A 171 25.74 -11.52 4.29
N LYS A 172 24.78 -11.85 5.16
CA LYS A 172 24.35 -13.22 5.44
C LYS A 172 23.02 -13.60 4.80
N GLY A 173 22.32 -12.62 4.21
CA GLY A 173 21.07 -12.83 3.50
C GLY A 173 20.74 -11.66 2.60
N VAL A 174 19.95 -11.95 1.57
CA VAL A 174 19.45 -10.95 0.62
C VAL A 174 17.94 -11.04 0.54
N VAL A 175 17.28 -9.90 0.63
CA VAL A 175 15.85 -9.74 0.37
C VAL A 175 15.72 -8.92 -0.91
N LEU A 176 14.96 -9.44 -1.89
CA LEU A 176 14.66 -8.79 -3.16
C LEU A 176 13.19 -8.39 -3.20
#